data_1a7af026b8b76501c40e10a2b2fcddbf
#
_entry.id   1a7af026b8b76501c40e10a2b2fcddbf
#
_cell.length_a   1.000
_cell.length_b   1.000
_cell.length_c   1.000
_cell.angle_alpha   90.00
_cell.angle_beta   90.00
_cell.angle_gamma   90.00
#
_symmetry.space_group_name_H-M   'P 1'
#
loop_
_entity.id
_entity.type
_entity.pdbx_description
1 polymer ?
#
loop_
_entity_poly.entity_id
_entity_poly.type
_entity_poly.pdbx_seq_one_letter_code
_entity_poly.pdbx_strand_id
1 'polypeptide(L)'
;TRLWETAPALIAQLDAARAEGIDITADIYPYTYWQSHMMVLLPERDPTDLNAIRFVLQELAPPDGIIFTHFPTRPELVGKTLTEVAGFYGKSPADTFSLLAQESIAYALKTGEPGDMMIGTSMTEADVSALMLWPHTNICTDGSLLDRHPRGAGSFPKVLGRYVRDQGRLSLELAIHKMTGLPAEQLGLAQRGKVAEGYIADLVLFDPATIIDRATTQTPHRLSEGVSDVWVAGERVLQRGVSNDAFPGRVLRRAGAN
;
A
#
# COMPACT_ATOMS: atom_id res chain seq x y z
N THR A 1 -19.68 -1.11 1.38
CA THR A 1 -19.13 -1.52 2.66
C THR A 1 -19.17 -0.36 3.66
N ARG A 2 -19.10 -0.68 4.95
CA ARG A 2 -19.38 0.24 6.05
C ARG A 2 -18.45 1.46 6.13
N LEU A 3 -17.21 1.33 5.69
CA LEU A 3 -16.19 2.40 5.80
C LEU A 3 -16.03 3.24 4.51
N TRP A 4 -16.78 2.94 3.46
CA TRP A 4 -16.70 3.69 2.23
C TRP A 4 -17.29 5.10 2.42
N GLU A 5 -16.63 6.09 1.81
CA GLU A 5 -17.01 7.51 1.87
C GLU A 5 -16.98 8.12 3.28
N THR A 6 -16.21 7.50 4.20
CA THR A 6 -16.08 8.00 5.59
C THR A 6 -14.84 8.88 5.81
N ALA A 7 -13.99 9.05 4.80
CA ALA A 7 -12.79 9.88 4.92
C ALA A 7 -13.04 11.30 5.46
N PRO A 8 -14.10 12.03 5.07
CA PRO A 8 -14.37 13.35 5.64
C PRO A 8 -14.60 13.34 7.15
N ALA A 9 -15.30 12.32 7.67
CA ALA A 9 -15.54 12.18 9.10
C ALA A 9 -14.25 11.83 9.86
N LEU A 10 -13.41 10.98 9.29
CA LEU A 10 -12.09 10.65 9.85
C LEU A 10 -11.19 11.90 9.88
N ILE A 11 -11.13 12.67 8.80
CA ILE A 11 -10.34 13.91 8.72
C ILE A 11 -10.81 14.89 9.80
N ALA A 12 -12.12 15.06 10.00
CA ALA A 12 -12.65 15.93 11.05
C ALA A 12 -12.21 15.47 12.47
N GLN A 13 -12.12 14.16 12.72
CA GLN A 13 -11.59 13.63 14.00
C GLN A 13 -10.09 13.92 14.15
N LEU A 14 -9.31 13.76 13.08
CA LEU A 14 -7.87 14.08 13.09
C LEU A 14 -7.63 15.57 13.32
N ASP A 15 -8.41 16.44 12.69
CA ASP A 15 -8.33 17.89 12.87
C ASP A 15 -8.72 18.30 14.31
N ALA A 16 -9.75 17.69 14.88
CA ALA A 16 -10.14 17.91 16.28
C ALA A 16 -9.02 17.50 17.25
N ALA A 17 -8.39 16.35 17.05
CA ALA A 17 -7.27 15.91 17.86
C ALA A 17 -6.08 16.87 17.76
N ARG A 18 -5.78 17.38 16.56
CA ARG A 18 -4.73 18.41 16.38
C ARG A 18 -5.08 19.73 17.07
N ALA A 19 -6.35 20.13 17.04
CA ALA A 19 -6.81 21.34 17.75
C ALA A 19 -6.64 21.21 19.28
N GLU A 20 -6.68 20.00 19.81
CA GLU A 20 -6.38 19.69 21.22
C GLU A 20 -4.87 19.63 21.53
N GLY A 21 -4.00 19.86 20.54
CA GLY A 21 -2.55 19.86 20.70
C GLY A 21 -1.88 18.48 20.46
N ILE A 22 -2.62 17.49 20.00
CA ILE A 22 -2.06 16.17 19.66
C ILE A 22 -1.36 16.26 18.30
N ASP A 23 -0.05 16.02 18.27
CA ASP A 23 0.70 15.95 16.99
C ASP A 23 0.46 14.63 16.30
N ILE A 24 -0.67 14.53 15.60
CA ILE A 24 -1.08 13.35 14.83
C ILE A 24 -0.87 13.58 13.34
N THR A 25 -0.35 12.57 12.67
CA THR A 25 -0.12 12.49 11.22
C THR A 25 -0.70 11.20 10.67
N ALA A 26 -0.81 11.08 9.37
CA ALA A 26 -1.28 9.86 8.71
C ALA A 26 -0.38 9.48 7.54
N ASP A 27 -0.42 8.23 7.17
CA ASP A 27 0.22 7.68 5.97
C ASP A 27 -0.84 7.08 5.06
N ILE A 28 -0.71 7.28 3.75
CA ILE A 28 -1.60 6.69 2.74
C ILE A 28 -0.82 6.22 1.52
N TYR A 29 -1.24 5.12 0.94
CA TYR A 29 -0.84 4.68 -0.40
C TYR A 29 -2.00 4.83 -1.39
N PRO A 30 -1.73 5.05 -2.69
CA PRO A 30 -2.74 5.45 -3.68
C PRO A 30 -3.52 4.25 -4.26
N TYR A 31 -4.03 3.36 -3.41
CA TYR A 31 -4.82 2.20 -3.81
C TYR A 31 -6.02 2.03 -2.91
N THR A 32 -7.14 1.58 -3.49
CA THR A 32 -8.42 1.36 -2.78
C THR A 32 -8.48 0.02 -2.05
N TYR A 33 -7.42 -0.78 -2.15
CA TYR A 33 -7.32 -2.12 -1.59
C TYR A 33 -6.01 -2.28 -0.79
N TRP A 34 -6.08 -3.16 0.20
CA TRP A 34 -4.97 -3.56 1.07
C TRP A 34 -4.54 -5.00 0.78
N GLN A 35 -3.43 -5.44 1.33
CA GLN A 35 -2.98 -6.83 1.30
C GLN A 35 -2.73 -7.33 2.72
N SER A 36 -3.27 -8.51 3.03
CA SER A 36 -3.05 -9.21 4.28
C SER A 36 -3.45 -10.69 4.18
N HIS A 37 -3.42 -11.40 5.31
CA HIS A 37 -3.91 -12.77 5.46
C HIS A 37 -5.41 -12.78 5.76
N MET A 38 -6.10 -13.87 5.38
CA MET A 38 -7.53 -14.06 5.64
C MET A 38 -7.89 -13.86 7.10
N MET A 39 -7.07 -14.39 8.00
CA MET A 39 -7.32 -14.36 9.44
C MET A 39 -7.29 -12.95 10.06
N VAL A 40 -6.66 -11.97 9.41
CA VAL A 40 -6.63 -10.57 9.88
C VAL A 40 -8.03 -9.96 9.91
N LEU A 41 -8.92 -10.40 9.02
CA LEU A 41 -10.29 -9.91 8.95
C LEU A 41 -11.17 -10.40 10.11
N LEU A 42 -10.83 -11.50 10.75
CA LEU A 42 -11.66 -12.10 11.80
C LEU A 42 -11.20 -11.59 13.18
N PRO A 43 -12.06 -10.94 13.96
CA PRO A 43 -11.70 -10.36 15.27
C PRO A 43 -11.10 -11.39 16.22
N GLU A 44 -11.76 -12.55 16.37
CA GLU A 44 -11.34 -13.64 17.27
C GLU A 44 -10.38 -14.64 16.59
N ARG A 45 -10.00 -14.40 15.34
CA ARG A 45 -9.17 -15.32 14.56
C ARG A 45 -9.74 -16.75 14.48
N ASP A 46 -11.07 -16.89 14.53
CA ASP A 46 -11.77 -18.16 14.40
C ASP A 46 -12.26 -18.36 12.96
N PRO A 47 -11.64 -19.27 12.16
CA PRO A 47 -12.04 -19.54 10.80
C PRO A 47 -13.35 -20.34 10.69
N THR A 48 -13.93 -20.79 11.81
CA THR A 48 -15.17 -21.55 11.82
C THR A 48 -16.40 -20.71 12.16
N ASP A 49 -16.20 -19.46 12.63
CA ASP A 49 -17.30 -18.53 12.91
C ASP A 49 -17.86 -17.94 11.60
N LEU A 50 -18.85 -18.62 11.03
CA LEU A 50 -19.51 -18.20 9.81
C LEU A 50 -20.26 -16.86 9.96
N ASN A 51 -20.65 -16.45 11.18
CA ASN A 51 -21.31 -15.16 11.38
C ASN A 51 -20.32 -14.02 11.30
N ALA A 52 -19.15 -14.16 11.92
CA ALA A 52 -18.05 -13.22 11.78
C ALA A 52 -17.60 -13.12 10.31
N ILE A 53 -17.46 -14.26 9.61
CA ILE A 53 -17.11 -14.28 8.19
C ILE A 53 -18.15 -13.55 7.33
N ARG A 54 -19.45 -13.83 7.51
CA ARG A 54 -20.52 -13.13 6.77
C ARG A 54 -20.49 -11.63 7.03
N PHE A 55 -20.29 -11.20 8.27
CA PHE A 55 -20.15 -9.80 8.62
C PHE A 55 -18.98 -9.15 7.88
N VAL A 56 -17.82 -9.80 7.89
CA VAL A 56 -16.62 -9.31 7.19
C VAL A 56 -16.87 -9.16 5.69
N LEU A 57 -17.46 -10.17 5.06
CA LEU A 57 -17.72 -10.17 3.62
C LEU A 57 -18.81 -9.16 3.21
N GLN A 58 -19.69 -8.78 4.13
CA GLN A 58 -20.72 -7.76 3.90
C GLN A 58 -20.19 -6.35 4.18
N GLU A 59 -19.46 -6.16 5.28
CA GLU A 59 -19.17 -4.84 5.85
C GLU A 59 -17.75 -4.34 5.58
N LEU A 60 -16.77 -5.23 5.42
CA LEU A 60 -15.36 -4.83 5.30
C LEU A 60 -14.77 -5.05 3.90
N ALA A 61 -14.94 -6.22 3.33
CA ALA A 61 -14.39 -6.55 2.02
C ALA A 61 -15.34 -7.51 1.27
N PRO A 62 -16.04 -7.04 0.22
CA PRO A 62 -16.97 -7.87 -0.53
C PRO A 62 -16.24 -9.04 -1.22
N PRO A 63 -16.90 -10.19 -1.43
CA PRO A 63 -16.26 -11.38 -2.00
C PRO A 63 -15.62 -11.18 -3.38
N ASP A 64 -16.17 -10.32 -4.22
CA ASP A 64 -15.65 -9.92 -5.52
C ASP A 64 -14.47 -8.93 -5.41
N GLY A 65 -14.33 -8.27 -4.26
CA GLY A 65 -13.19 -7.40 -3.92
C GLY A 65 -12.04 -8.12 -3.20
N ILE A 66 -12.18 -9.41 -2.85
CA ILE A 66 -11.12 -10.22 -2.27
C ILE A 66 -10.44 -11.02 -3.38
N ILE A 67 -9.15 -10.81 -3.61
CA ILE A 67 -8.34 -11.49 -4.64
C ILE A 67 -7.20 -12.24 -3.96
N PHE A 68 -7.08 -13.53 -4.19
CA PHE A 68 -5.95 -14.32 -3.70
C PHE A 68 -4.68 -13.98 -4.45
N THR A 69 -3.61 -13.62 -3.73
CA THR A 69 -2.30 -13.28 -4.31
C THR A 69 -1.24 -14.34 -4.01
N HIS A 70 -1.48 -15.17 -2.99
CA HIS A 70 -0.64 -16.30 -2.63
C HIS A 70 -1.49 -17.37 -1.95
N PHE A 71 -1.36 -18.64 -2.37
CA PHE A 71 -2.00 -19.79 -1.74
C PHE A 71 -1.20 -21.05 -2.09
N PRO A 72 -0.20 -21.46 -1.28
CA PRO A 72 0.77 -22.48 -1.64
C PRO A 72 0.16 -23.86 -1.92
N THR A 73 -0.89 -24.21 -1.17
CA THR A 73 -1.60 -25.50 -1.34
C THR A 73 -2.51 -25.52 -2.55
N ARG A 74 -2.87 -24.34 -3.09
CA ARG A 74 -3.78 -24.18 -4.23
C ARG A 74 -3.34 -23.02 -5.13
N PRO A 75 -2.22 -23.15 -5.83
CA PRO A 75 -1.68 -22.08 -6.66
C PRO A 75 -2.63 -21.61 -7.78
N GLU A 76 -3.57 -22.46 -8.18
CA GLU A 76 -4.63 -22.15 -9.17
C GLU A 76 -5.63 -21.09 -8.68
N LEU A 77 -5.67 -20.77 -7.39
CA LEU A 77 -6.53 -19.70 -6.84
C LEU A 77 -5.91 -18.31 -7.02
N VAL A 78 -4.62 -18.23 -7.26
CA VAL A 78 -3.92 -16.94 -7.40
C VAL A 78 -4.49 -16.14 -8.58
N GLY A 79 -4.85 -14.90 -8.31
CA GLY A 79 -5.49 -13.99 -9.27
C GLY A 79 -7.01 -14.11 -9.35
N LYS A 80 -7.63 -15.08 -8.65
CA LYS A 80 -9.09 -15.23 -8.60
C LYS A 80 -9.70 -14.50 -7.41
N THR A 81 -10.93 -14.04 -7.60
CA THR A 81 -11.76 -13.49 -6.52
C THR A 81 -12.34 -14.62 -5.65
N LEU A 82 -12.72 -14.28 -4.42
CA LEU A 82 -13.44 -15.23 -3.54
C LEU A 82 -14.78 -15.67 -4.17
N THR A 83 -15.44 -14.78 -4.89
CA THR A 83 -16.69 -15.10 -5.63
C THR A 83 -16.45 -16.18 -6.69
N GLU A 84 -15.39 -16.04 -7.49
CA GLU A 84 -15.04 -17.04 -8.53
C GLU A 84 -14.67 -18.38 -7.92
N VAL A 85 -13.90 -18.36 -6.82
CA VAL A 85 -13.51 -19.58 -6.11
C VAL A 85 -14.71 -20.27 -5.46
N ALA A 86 -15.63 -19.50 -4.86
CA ALA A 86 -16.87 -20.04 -4.30
C ALA A 86 -17.74 -20.71 -5.38
N GLY A 87 -17.84 -20.09 -6.55
CA GLY A 87 -18.52 -20.69 -7.71
C GLY A 87 -17.87 -21.99 -8.16
N PHE A 88 -16.54 -22.05 -8.22
CA PHE A 88 -15.79 -23.27 -8.56
C PHE A 88 -16.06 -24.43 -7.59
N TYR A 89 -16.17 -24.13 -6.28
CA TYR A 89 -16.48 -25.16 -5.27
C TYR A 89 -17.97 -25.44 -5.08
N GLY A 90 -18.86 -24.71 -5.75
CA GLY A 90 -20.31 -24.82 -5.53
C GLY A 90 -20.74 -24.51 -4.11
N LYS A 91 -20.03 -23.58 -3.43
CA LYS A 91 -20.25 -23.19 -2.03
C LYS A 91 -20.60 -21.70 -1.93
N SER A 92 -21.12 -21.30 -0.77
CA SER A 92 -21.23 -19.88 -0.49
C SER A 92 -19.85 -19.23 -0.31
N PRO A 93 -19.70 -17.91 -0.56
CA PRO A 93 -18.44 -17.23 -0.26
C PRO A 93 -17.98 -17.38 1.21
N ALA A 94 -18.91 -17.40 2.17
CA ALA A 94 -18.59 -17.58 3.58
C ALA A 94 -18.07 -19.00 3.88
N ASP A 95 -18.70 -20.04 3.35
CA ASP A 95 -18.21 -21.43 3.53
C ASP A 95 -16.88 -21.65 2.84
N THR A 96 -16.68 -21.01 1.66
CA THR A 96 -15.42 -21.07 0.93
C THR A 96 -14.31 -20.35 1.70
N PHE A 97 -14.58 -19.17 2.24
CA PHE A 97 -13.62 -18.45 3.09
C PHE A 97 -13.21 -19.29 4.31
N SER A 98 -14.20 -19.87 5.04
CA SER A 98 -13.94 -20.73 6.19
C SER A 98 -13.05 -21.92 5.82
N LEU A 99 -13.37 -22.63 4.73
CA LEU A 99 -12.59 -23.77 4.24
C LEU A 99 -11.13 -23.38 3.95
N LEU A 100 -10.94 -22.32 3.19
CA LEU A 100 -9.61 -21.86 2.78
C LEU A 100 -8.79 -21.30 3.96
N ALA A 101 -9.42 -20.59 4.89
CA ALA A 101 -8.76 -20.10 6.09
C ALA A 101 -8.25 -21.23 6.98
N GLN A 102 -9.04 -22.29 7.18
CA GLN A 102 -8.60 -23.48 7.90
C GLN A 102 -7.44 -24.21 7.20
N GLU A 103 -7.48 -24.33 5.87
CA GLU A 103 -6.40 -24.90 5.08
C GLU A 103 -5.10 -24.07 5.18
N SER A 104 -5.22 -22.75 5.10
CA SER A 104 -4.10 -21.80 5.26
C SER A 104 -3.44 -21.95 6.63
N ILE A 105 -4.23 -21.99 7.71
CA ILE A 105 -3.73 -22.19 9.08
C ILE A 105 -2.99 -23.54 9.20
N ALA A 106 -3.59 -24.61 8.69
CA ALA A 106 -2.97 -25.94 8.74
C ALA A 106 -1.62 -25.98 8.02
N TYR A 107 -1.51 -25.30 6.87
CA TYR A 107 -0.25 -25.14 6.15
C TYR A 107 0.77 -24.36 6.98
N ALA A 108 0.38 -23.21 7.52
CA ALA A 108 1.28 -22.37 8.31
C ALA A 108 1.79 -23.09 9.57
N LEU A 109 0.95 -23.82 10.27
CA LEU A 109 1.34 -24.64 11.44
C LEU A 109 2.32 -25.75 11.08
N LYS A 110 2.20 -26.32 9.88
CA LYS A 110 3.06 -27.40 9.41
C LYS A 110 4.42 -26.93 8.92
N THR A 111 4.46 -25.77 8.26
CA THR A 111 5.66 -25.30 7.52
C THR A 111 6.39 -24.14 8.18
N GLY A 112 5.71 -23.37 9.03
CA GLY A 112 6.18 -22.08 9.54
C GLY A 112 6.05 -20.92 8.52
N GLU A 113 5.54 -21.20 7.32
CA GLU A 113 5.39 -20.22 6.24
C GLU A 113 3.93 -19.76 6.10
N PRO A 114 3.67 -18.57 5.56
CA PRO A 114 2.31 -18.08 5.31
C PRO A 114 1.52 -19.03 4.39
N GLY A 115 0.30 -19.39 4.80
CA GLY A 115 -0.60 -20.26 4.02
C GLY A 115 -1.45 -19.50 3.02
N ASP A 116 -1.58 -18.19 3.15
CA ASP A 116 -2.32 -17.34 2.22
C ASP A 116 -1.78 -15.91 2.19
N MET A 117 -2.09 -15.19 1.15
CA MET A 117 -2.10 -13.72 1.05
C MET A 117 -3.23 -13.33 0.11
N MET A 118 -3.94 -12.26 0.44
CA MET A 118 -5.01 -11.72 -0.39
C MET A 118 -5.01 -10.20 -0.41
N ILE A 119 -5.59 -9.65 -1.46
CA ILE A 119 -5.95 -8.24 -1.56
C ILE A 119 -7.42 -8.11 -1.18
N GLY A 120 -7.78 -7.09 -0.40
CA GLY A 120 -9.16 -6.77 -0.06
C GLY A 120 -9.48 -5.31 -0.38
N THR A 121 -10.54 -5.08 -1.16
CA THR A 121 -11.03 -3.73 -1.45
C THR A 121 -11.79 -3.18 -0.25
N SER A 122 -11.35 -2.03 0.29
CA SER A 122 -11.95 -1.44 1.50
C SER A 122 -12.10 0.08 1.47
N MET A 123 -11.62 0.75 0.44
CA MET A 123 -11.77 2.20 0.28
C MET A 123 -12.31 2.55 -1.11
N THR A 124 -12.86 3.76 -1.24
CA THR A 124 -13.21 4.35 -2.53
C THR A 124 -12.08 5.27 -3.02
N GLU A 125 -12.06 5.57 -4.31
CA GLU A 125 -11.13 6.58 -4.85
C GLU A 125 -11.38 7.99 -4.25
N ALA A 126 -12.61 8.26 -3.81
CA ALA A 126 -12.94 9.50 -3.09
C ALA A 126 -12.27 9.56 -1.73
N ASP A 127 -12.29 8.44 -0.96
CA ASP A 127 -11.61 8.35 0.33
C ASP A 127 -10.10 8.50 0.19
N VAL A 128 -9.49 7.75 -0.74
CA VAL A 128 -8.05 7.84 -1.01
C VAL A 128 -7.64 9.26 -1.36
N SER A 129 -8.42 9.92 -2.24
CA SER A 129 -8.15 11.31 -2.65
C SER A 129 -8.29 12.28 -1.48
N ALA A 130 -9.35 12.16 -0.68
CA ALA A 130 -9.59 13.06 0.46
C ALA A 130 -8.47 12.93 1.51
N LEU A 131 -8.09 11.71 1.88
CA LEU A 131 -7.01 11.45 2.83
C LEU A 131 -5.66 11.89 2.29
N MET A 132 -5.39 11.70 1.00
CA MET A 132 -4.14 12.17 0.37
C MET A 132 -4.03 13.70 0.39
N LEU A 133 -5.15 14.42 0.31
CA LEU A 133 -5.18 15.88 0.35
C LEU A 133 -5.05 16.45 1.76
N TRP A 134 -5.32 15.67 2.80
CA TRP A 134 -5.17 16.17 4.18
C TRP A 134 -3.74 16.66 4.43
N PRO A 135 -3.52 17.90 4.97
CA PRO A 135 -2.19 18.52 5.02
C PRO A 135 -1.12 17.68 5.74
N HIS A 136 -1.53 16.88 6.72
CA HIS A 136 -0.63 16.10 7.57
C HIS A 136 -0.51 14.62 7.16
N THR A 137 -0.94 14.28 5.94
CA THR A 137 -0.78 12.93 5.38
C THR A 137 0.49 12.83 4.55
N ASN A 138 1.34 11.87 4.87
CA ASN A 138 2.41 11.40 3.99
C ASN A 138 1.86 10.48 2.91
N ILE A 139 2.52 10.45 1.77
CA ILE A 139 2.31 9.42 0.76
C ILE A 139 3.39 8.35 0.96
N CYS A 140 2.97 7.13 1.22
CA CYS A 140 3.85 5.99 1.46
C CYS A 140 3.63 4.88 0.43
N THR A 141 4.34 3.76 0.57
CA THR A 141 4.11 2.56 -0.22
C THR A 141 3.42 1.47 0.59
N ASP A 142 3.70 1.35 1.87
CA ASP A 142 3.33 0.21 2.72
C ASP A 142 3.62 -1.14 2.03
N GLY A 143 4.60 -1.13 1.14
CA GLY A 143 4.97 -2.26 0.30
C GLY A 143 6.33 -2.83 0.65
N SER A 144 6.55 -4.08 0.28
CA SER A 144 7.84 -4.74 0.31
C SER A 144 8.22 -5.30 -1.06
N LEU A 145 9.47 -5.73 -1.21
CA LEU A 145 9.95 -6.38 -2.43
C LEU A 145 9.31 -7.76 -2.67
N LEU A 146 8.75 -8.37 -1.62
CA LEU A 146 8.11 -9.69 -1.67
C LEU A 146 6.58 -9.61 -1.76
N ASP A 147 6.01 -8.41 -1.57
CA ASP A 147 4.57 -8.18 -1.68
C ASP A 147 4.06 -8.52 -3.07
N ARG A 148 2.86 -9.07 -3.10
CA ARG A 148 2.11 -9.27 -4.35
C ARG A 148 1.04 -8.18 -4.56
N HIS A 149 1.21 -7.06 -3.89
CA HIS A 149 0.42 -5.86 -4.07
C HIS A 149 1.19 -4.86 -4.94
N PRO A 150 0.57 -4.18 -5.92
CA PRO A 150 1.27 -3.23 -6.79
C PRO A 150 1.82 -2.00 -6.05
N ARG A 151 1.43 -1.77 -4.79
CA ARG A 151 1.81 -0.59 -4.03
C ARG A 151 3.33 -0.46 -3.81
N GLY A 152 4.06 -1.58 -3.70
CA GLY A 152 5.51 -1.57 -3.52
C GLY A 152 6.26 -0.95 -4.70
N ALA A 153 5.83 -1.27 -5.93
CA ALA A 153 6.47 -0.78 -7.15
C ALA A 153 5.80 0.49 -7.73
N GLY A 154 4.49 0.69 -7.47
CA GLY A 154 3.69 1.67 -8.20
C GLY A 154 3.25 2.91 -7.44
N SER A 155 3.34 2.97 -6.10
CA SER A 155 2.70 4.05 -5.31
C SER A 155 3.12 5.45 -5.74
N PHE A 156 4.39 5.78 -5.71
CA PHE A 156 4.86 7.13 -6.04
C PHE A 156 4.63 7.51 -7.51
N PRO A 157 4.96 6.64 -8.49
CA PRO A 157 4.65 6.91 -9.89
C PRO A 157 3.16 7.05 -10.18
N LYS A 158 2.29 6.29 -9.49
CA LYS A 158 0.84 6.43 -9.61
C LYS A 158 0.35 7.78 -9.13
N VAL A 159 0.88 8.29 -8.02
CA VAL A 159 0.55 9.64 -7.54
C VAL A 159 0.93 10.68 -8.58
N LEU A 160 2.17 10.64 -9.08
CA LEU A 160 2.68 11.61 -10.05
C LEU A 160 1.96 11.53 -11.39
N GLY A 161 1.73 10.32 -11.91
CA GLY A 161 1.04 10.13 -13.19
C GLY A 161 -0.46 10.37 -13.08
N ARG A 162 -1.14 9.61 -12.22
CA ARG A 162 -2.61 9.62 -12.18
C ARG A 162 -3.19 10.83 -11.42
N TYR A 163 -2.73 11.06 -10.17
CA TYR A 163 -3.37 12.08 -9.33
C TYR A 163 -2.89 13.49 -9.64
N VAL A 164 -1.62 13.65 -10.03
CA VAL A 164 -1.05 14.96 -10.42
C VAL A 164 -1.35 15.25 -11.88
N ARG A 165 -0.71 14.52 -12.83
CA ARG A 165 -0.79 14.83 -14.25
C ARG A 165 -2.18 14.63 -14.83
N ASP A 166 -2.80 13.46 -14.66
CA ASP A 166 -4.02 13.09 -15.38
C ASP A 166 -5.29 13.67 -14.74
N GLN A 167 -5.34 13.76 -13.40
CA GLN A 167 -6.54 14.21 -12.66
C GLN A 167 -6.40 15.60 -12.06
N GLY A 168 -5.20 16.18 -11.93
CA GLY A 168 -4.98 17.51 -11.33
C GLY A 168 -5.46 17.61 -9.88
N ARG A 169 -5.44 16.49 -9.13
CA ARG A 169 -5.87 16.47 -7.72
C ARG A 169 -4.89 17.14 -6.78
N LEU A 170 -3.59 17.08 -7.09
CA LEU A 170 -2.48 17.67 -6.36
C LEU A 170 -1.61 18.46 -7.33
N SER A 171 -0.99 19.54 -6.87
CA SER A 171 0.14 20.07 -7.62
C SER A 171 1.34 19.14 -7.54
N LEU A 172 2.25 19.25 -8.51
CA LEU A 172 3.46 18.44 -8.52
C LEU A 172 4.31 18.69 -7.26
N GLU A 173 4.45 19.96 -6.86
CA GLU A 173 5.22 20.38 -5.68
C GLU A 173 4.65 19.82 -4.39
N LEU A 174 3.30 19.84 -4.24
CA LEU A 174 2.65 19.29 -3.07
C LEU A 174 2.82 17.77 -3.01
N ALA A 175 2.67 17.05 -4.12
CA ALA A 175 2.89 15.63 -4.19
C ALA A 175 4.33 15.25 -3.81
N ILE A 176 5.33 15.95 -4.37
CA ILE A 176 6.74 15.74 -4.02
C ILE A 176 6.97 16.02 -2.53
N HIS A 177 6.46 17.14 -1.98
CA HIS A 177 6.59 17.46 -0.56
C HIS A 177 6.04 16.33 0.33
N LYS A 178 4.85 15.80 0.01
CA LYS A 178 4.20 14.71 0.76
C LYS A 178 4.93 13.36 0.66
N MET A 179 5.80 13.18 -0.33
CA MET A 179 6.63 11.98 -0.52
C MET A 179 8.06 12.14 0.01
N THR A 180 8.50 13.36 0.34
CA THR A 180 9.90 13.64 0.67
C THR A 180 10.06 14.53 1.90
N GLY A 181 9.80 15.83 1.79
CA GLY A 181 10.03 16.82 2.85
C GLY A 181 9.17 16.57 4.08
N LEU A 182 7.87 16.33 3.91
CA LEU A 182 6.94 16.07 5.02
C LEU A 182 7.31 14.83 5.84
N PRO A 183 7.50 13.62 5.23
CA PRO A 183 7.92 12.45 5.99
C PRO A 183 9.31 12.62 6.63
N ALA A 184 10.25 13.29 5.97
CA ALA A 184 11.56 13.54 6.56
C ALA A 184 11.47 14.43 7.81
N GLU A 185 10.62 15.46 7.80
CA GLU A 185 10.35 16.33 8.94
C GLU A 185 9.68 15.58 10.09
N GLN A 186 8.62 14.82 9.81
CA GLN A 186 7.88 14.04 10.81
C GLN A 186 8.73 12.96 11.47
N LEU A 187 9.59 12.29 10.69
CA LEU A 187 10.52 11.28 11.20
C LEU A 187 11.77 11.89 11.86
N GLY A 188 11.98 13.20 11.77
CA GLY A 188 13.16 13.89 12.31
C GLY A 188 14.45 13.51 11.57
N LEU A 189 14.38 13.27 10.26
CA LEU A 189 15.55 12.96 9.43
C LEU A 189 16.28 14.24 9.04
N ALA A 190 17.43 14.47 9.66
CA ALA A 190 18.25 15.65 9.35
C ALA A 190 18.85 15.56 7.94
N GLN A 191 18.90 16.70 7.23
CA GLN A 191 19.54 16.88 5.92
C GLN A 191 19.00 15.93 4.83
N ARG A 192 17.68 15.59 4.88
CA ARG A 192 16.99 14.76 3.89
C ARG A 192 15.64 15.36 3.49
N GLY A 193 15.06 14.88 2.40
CA GLY A 193 13.73 15.24 1.94
C GLY A 193 13.65 16.59 1.19
N LYS A 194 14.78 17.29 0.99
CA LYS A 194 14.86 18.57 0.26
C LYS A 194 16.11 18.61 -0.62
N VAL A 195 16.03 19.29 -1.75
CA VAL A 195 17.19 19.63 -2.58
C VAL A 195 17.72 20.97 -2.08
N ALA A 196 18.81 20.94 -1.29
CA ALA A 196 19.45 22.11 -0.72
C ALA A 196 20.94 21.85 -0.47
N GLU A 197 21.75 22.92 -0.39
CA GLU A 197 23.17 22.80 -0.04
C GLU A 197 23.34 22.17 1.34
N GLY A 198 24.29 21.22 1.47
CA GLY A 198 24.54 20.47 2.70
C GLY A 198 23.58 19.32 2.96
N TYR A 199 22.58 19.10 2.10
CA TYR A 199 21.69 17.96 2.18
C TYR A 199 22.28 16.73 1.48
N ILE A 200 21.92 15.57 1.99
CA ILE A 200 22.33 14.28 1.40
C ILE A 200 21.60 14.09 0.08
N ALA A 201 22.38 13.77 -0.95
CA ALA A 201 21.87 13.65 -2.31
C ALA A 201 21.16 12.29 -2.54
N ASP A 202 19.97 12.13 -1.95
CA ASP A 202 19.00 11.11 -2.33
C ASP A 202 18.07 11.72 -3.37
N LEU A 203 18.31 11.46 -4.65
CA LEU A 203 17.68 12.17 -5.75
C LEU A 203 17.04 11.20 -6.74
N VAL A 204 15.92 11.63 -7.32
CA VAL A 204 15.27 10.93 -8.43
C VAL A 204 15.09 11.91 -9.58
N LEU A 205 15.55 11.54 -10.76
CA LEU A 205 15.28 12.26 -12.00
C LEU A 205 14.17 11.51 -12.76
N PHE A 206 13.07 12.20 -13.00
CA PHE A 206 11.92 11.64 -13.74
C PHE A 206 11.33 12.67 -14.71
N ASP A 207 10.61 12.18 -15.70
CA ASP A 207 9.86 13.01 -16.64
C ASP A 207 8.38 13.09 -16.18
N PRO A 208 7.88 14.26 -15.74
CA PRO A 208 6.50 14.42 -15.30
C PRO A 208 5.46 14.16 -16.39
N ALA A 209 5.83 14.25 -17.66
CA ALA A 209 4.94 13.98 -18.79
C ALA A 209 4.71 12.48 -19.00
N THR A 210 5.66 11.63 -18.62
CA THR A 210 5.63 10.18 -18.89
C THR A 210 5.61 9.29 -17.65
N ILE A 211 5.86 9.85 -16.46
CA ILE A 211 5.86 9.07 -15.21
C ILE A 211 4.51 8.37 -14.99
N ILE A 212 4.56 7.05 -14.81
CA ILE A 212 3.36 6.23 -14.57
C ILE A 212 3.72 4.90 -13.90
N ASP A 213 2.83 4.39 -13.06
CA ASP A 213 2.88 3.02 -12.55
C ASP A 213 2.46 2.03 -13.65
N ARG A 214 3.04 0.82 -13.60
CA ARG A 214 2.71 -0.31 -14.49
C ARG A 214 2.37 -1.56 -13.71
N ALA A 215 2.55 -1.52 -12.39
CA ALA A 215 2.21 -2.62 -11.51
C ALA A 215 0.70 -2.79 -11.40
N THR A 216 0.25 -4.05 -11.45
CA THR A 216 -1.16 -4.46 -11.31
C THR A 216 -1.25 -5.61 -10.32
N THR A 217 -2.46 -6.01 -9.94
CA THR A 217 -2.68 -7.20 -9.09
C THR A 217 -2.19 -8.49 -9.75
N GLN A 218 -2.14 -8.56 -11.09
CA GLN A 218 -1.61 -9.69 -11.86
C GLN A 218 -0.09 -9.62 -12.05
N THR A 219 0.46 -8.40 -12.16
CA THR A 219 1.89 -8.14 -12.36
C THR A 219 2.41 -7.12 -11.33
N PRO A 220 2.43 -7.46 -10.02
CA PRO A 220 2.65 -6.49 -8.94
C PRO A 220 4.07 -5.91 -8.90
N HIS A 221 5.03 -6.58 -9.49
CA HIS A 221 6.44 -6.16 -9.52
C HIS A 221 6.86 -5.49 -10.83
N ARG A 222 5.90 -5.21 -11.73
CA ARG A 222 6.23 -4.50 -12.96
C ARG A 222 6.74 -3.10 -12.64
N LEU A 223 7.93 -2.80 -13.14
CA LEU A 223 8.57 -1.50 -12.91
C LEU A 223 7.78 -0.38 -13.56
N SER A 224 7.81 0.78 -12.92
CA SER A 224 7.20 2.02 -13.39
C SER A 224 8.01 2.61 -14.56
N GLU A 225 7.37 3.45 -15.35
CA GLU A 225 7.99 4.19 -16.45
C GLU A 225 8.19 5.66 -16.08
N GLY A 226 9.09 6.36 -16.78
CA GLY A 226 9.32 7.79 -16.61
C GLY A 226 10.42 8.16 -15.60
N VAL A 227 10.94 7.21 -14.80
CA VAL A 227 12.14 7.43 -13.96
C VAL A 227 13.38 7.14 -14.82
N SER A 228 14.30 8.11 -14.93
CA SER A 228 15.54 7.93 -15.66
C SER A 228 16.73 7.61 -14.78
N ASP A 229 16.91 8.32 -13.68
CA ASP A 229 18.10 8.19 -12.84
C ASP A 229 17.73 8.28 -11.34
N VAL A 230 18.48 7.57 -10.51
CA VAL A 230 18.35 7.59 -9.05
C VAL A 230 19.72 7.65 -8.40
N TRP A 231 19.86 8.53 -7.39
CA TRP A 231 21.05 8.61 -6.54
C TRP A 231 20.66 8.33 -5.10
N VAL A 232 21.51 7.61 -4.40
CA VAL A 232 21.40 7.36 -2.95
C VAL A 232 22.72 7.78 -2.30
N ALA A 233 22.65 8.68 -1.35
CA ALA A 233 23.82 9.26 -0.69
C ALA A 233 24.87 9.85 -1.67
N GLY A 234 24.43 10.38 -2.80
CA GLY A 234 25.27 10.97 -3.85
C GLY A 234 25.81 9.97 -4.89
N GLU A 235 25.63 8.67 -4.66
CA GLU A 235 26.05 7.64 -5.63
C GLU A 235 24.86 7.27 -6.53
N ARG A 236 25.09 7.27 -7.85
CA ARG A 236 24.07 6.87 -8.84
C ARG A 236 23.86 5.37 -8.81
N VAL A 237 22.64 4.94 -8.48
CA VAL A 237 22.23 3.52 -8.38
C VAL A 237 21.37 3.06 -9.57
N LEU A 238 20.74 4.01 -10.27
CA LEU A 238 20.00 3.77 -11.51
C LEU A 238 20.43 4.81 -12.54
N GLN A 239 20.71 4.38 -13.77
CA GLN A 239 21.03 5.24 -14.90
C GLN A 239 20.22 4.85 -16.13
N ARG A 240 19.44 5.78 -16.68
CA ARG A 240 18.57 5.54 -17.84
C ARG A 240 17.70 4.29 -17.69
N GLY A 241 17.14 4.10 -16.46
CA GLY A 241 16.29 2.96 -16.14
C GLY A 241 17.03 1.63 -15.89
N VAL A 242 18.36 1.61 -15.89
CA VAL A 242 19.18 0.41 -15.65
C VAL A 242 19.90 0.55 -14.31
N SER A 243 19.73 -0.43 -13.42
CA SER A 243 20.47 -0.52 -12.15
C SER A 243 21.94 -0.86 -12.40
N ASN A 244 22.85 -0.31 -11.59
CA ASN A 244 24.28 -0.59 -11.64
C ASN A 244 24.78 -1.47 -10.49
N ASP A 245 23.86 -2.08 -9.72
CA ASP A 245 24.14 -2.96 -8.57
C ASP A 245 24.94 -2.29 -7.42
N ALA A 246 24.95 -0.96 -7.33
CA ALA A 246 25.50 -0.24 -6.19
C ALA A 246 24.47 -0.18 -5.05
N PHE A 247 24.92 -0.37 -3.81
CA PHE A 247 24.07 -0.38 -2.61
C PHE A 247 24.62 0.60 -1.54
N PRO A 248 24.64 1.93 -1.79
CA PRO A 248 25.20 2.92 -0.86
C PRO A 248 24.23 3.27 0.29
N GLY A 249 23.09 2.64 0.35
CA GLY A 249 22.06 2.85 1.36
C GLY A 249 22.58 2.57 2.79
N ARG A 250 22.07 3.31 3.78
CA ARG A 250 22.40 3.16 5.20
C ARG A 250 21.13 3.10 6.03
N VAL A 251 21.20 2.39 7.16
CA VAL A 251 20.14 2.44 8.17
C VAL A 251 20.08 3.85 8.74
N LEU A 252 18.91 4.48 8.63
CA LEU A 252 18.68 5.80 9.19
C LEU A 252 18.15 5.67 10.62
N ARG A 253 18.62 6.57 11.51
CA ARG A 253 18.15 6.68 12.88
C ARG A 253 17.70 8.10 13.13
N ARG A 254 16.64 8.26 13.92
CA ARG A 254 16.21 9.60 14.37
C ARG A 254 17.33 10.28 15.15
N ALA A 255 17.56 11.56 14.91
CA ALA A 255 18.54 12.32 15.66
C ALA A 255 18.18 12.30 17.16
N GLY A 256 19.15 11.91 18.02
CA GLY A 256 18.95 11.80 19.47
C GLY A 256 18.35 10.47 19.96
N ALA A 257 18.13 9.48 19.11
CA ALA A 257 17.87 8.10 19.54
C ALA A 257 19.21 7.39 19.75
N ASN A 258 19.56 7.15 21.02
CA ASN A 258 20.69 6.31 21.43
C ASN A 258 20.29 4.84 21.37
#